data_cebc96f8b8af3842d379d7e9797ab003
#
_entry.id   cebc96f8b8af3842d379d7e9797ab003
#
_cell.length_a   1.000
_cell.length_b   1.000
_cell.length_c   1.000
_cell.angle_alpha   90.00
_cell.angle_beta   90.00
_cell.angle_gamma   90.00
#
_symmetry.space_group_name_H-M   'P 1'
#
loop_
_entity.id
_entity.type
_entity.pdbx_description
1 polymer ?
#
loop_
_entity_poly.entity_id
_entity_poly.type
_entity_poly.pdbx_seq_one_letter_code
_entity_poly.pdbx_strand_id
1 'polypeptide(L)'
;MEFRAFVLGLSNVEIEKYAKKSGTTVGYLKTHLLYGYKEPRRALRKALIENSNGNVSEFELMRHFASYTLDNINNQNGNEVAI
;
A
#
# COMPACT_ATOMS: atom_id res chain seq x y z
N MET A 1 5.94 -9.31 -6.72
CA MET A 1 5.61 -8.07 -7.48
C MET A 1 5.35 -6.94 -6.50
N GLU A 2 5.85 -5.77 -6.79
CA GLU A 2 5.60 -4.62 -5.93
C GLU A 2 4.12 -4.27 -5.89
N PHE A 3 3.66 -3.82 -4.73
CA PHE A 3 2.25 -3.53 -4.51
C PHE A 3 1.69 -2.53 -5.52
N ARG A 4 2.40 -1.43 -5.75
CA ARG A 4 1.97 -0.41 -6.71
C ARG A 4 1.84 -0.98 -8.12
N ALA A 5 2.83 -1.75 -8.55
CA ALA A 5 2.81 -2.35 -9.87
C ALA A 5 1.66 -3.34 -10.02
N PHE A 6 1.40 -4.11 -8.96
CA PHE A 6 0.29 -5.06 -8.96
C PHE A 6 -1.05 -4.33 -9.11
N VAL A 7 -1.30 -3.31 -8.31
CA VAL A 7 -2.57 -2.58 -8.33
C VAL A 7 -2.77 -1.86 -9.66
N LEU A 8 -1.74 -1.21 -10.18
CA LEU A 8 -1.82 -0.49 -11.45
C LEU A 8 -2.05 -1.43 -12.64
N GLY A 9 -1.67 -2.69 -12.51
CA GLY A 9 -1.90 -3.69 -13.56
C GLY A 9 -3.28 -4.31 -13.56
N LEU A 10 -4.10 -4.04 -12.54
CA LEU A 10 -5.46 -4.59 -12.46
C LEU A 10 -6.43 -3.82 -13.36
N SER A 11 -7.33 -4.56 -14.00
CA SER A 11 -8.44 -3.94 -14.73
C SER A 11 -9.42 -3.31 -13.75
N ASN A 12 -10.37 -2.52 -14.25
CA ASN A 12 -11.39 -1.91 -13.40
C ASN A 12 -12.21 -2.94 -12.64
N VAL A 13 -12.54 -4.05 -13.29
CA VAL A 13 -13.29 -5.15 -12.66
C VAL A 13 -12.44 -5.83 -11.60
N GLU A 14 -11.18 -6.09 -11.92
CA GLU A 14 -10.25 -6.77 -11.02
C GLU A 14 -9.97 -5.94 -9.77
N ILE A 15 -9.77 -4.63 -9.92
CA ILE A 15 -9.47 -3.78 -8.78
C ILE A 15 -10.67 -3.64 -7.85
N GLU A 16 -11.89 -3.62 -8.40
CA GLU A 16 -13.11 -3.61 -7.59
C GLU A 16 -13.23 -4.89 -6.76
N LYS A 17 -12.99 -6.03 -7.38
CA LYS A 17 -13.02 -7.31 -6.68
C LYS A 17 -11.94 -7.39 -5.61
N TYR A 18 -10.75 -6.95 -5.94
CA TYR A 18 -9.62 -6.96 -5.01
C TYR A 18 -9.90 -6.10 -3.79
N ALA A 19 -10.39 -4.88 -3.99
CA ALA A 19 -10.73 -3.98 -2.91
C ALA A 19 -11.84 -4.56 -2.03
N LYS A 20 -12.90 -5.08 -2.64
CA LYS A 20 -14.03 -5.65 -1.92
C LYS A 20 -13.61 -6.85 -1.08
N LYS A 21 -12.86 -7.77 -1.67
CA LYS A 21 -12.39 -8.97 -0.95
C LYS A 21 -11.45 -8.61 0.19
N SER A 22 -10.70 -7.54 0.05
CA SER A 22 -9.76 -7.11 1.06
C SER A 22 -10.42 -6.27 2.16
N GLY A 23 -11.68 -5.91 1.99
CA GLY A 23 -12.41 -5.12 2.98
C GLY A 23 -12.17 -3.63 2.88
N THR A 24 -11.85 -3.13 1.69
CA THR A 24 -11.63 -1.71 1.44
C THR A 24 -12.39 -1.27 0.20
N THR A 25 -12.17 -0.05 -0.25
CA THR A 25 -12.79 0.50 -1.46
C THR A 25 -11.72 0.83 -2.48
N VAL A 26 -12.13 0.92 -3.75
CA VAL A 26 -11.21 1.33 -4.82
C VAL A 26 -10.69 2.74 -4.57
N GLY A 27 -11.55 3.64 -4.09
CA GLY A 27 -11.14 5.00 -3.76
C GLY A 27 -10.05 5.05 -2.70
N TYR A 28 -10.23 4.31 -1.62
CA TYR A 28 -9.24 4.25 -0.55
C TYR A 28 -7.93 3.63 -1.04
N LEU A 29 -8.05 2.56 -1.81
CA LEU A 29 -6.91 1.86 -2.38
C LEU A 29 -6.06 2.79 -3.26
N LYS A 30 -6.70 3.53 -4.16
CA LYS A 30 -6.01 4.44 -5.07
C LYS A 30 -5.50 5.70 -4.39
N THR A 31 -6.26 6.24 -3.44
CA THR A 31 -5.91 7.52 -2.80
C THR A 31 -4.87 7.36 -1.71
N HIS A 32 -5.02 6.37 -0.85
CA HIS A 32 -4.18 6.23 0.34
C HIS A 32 -3.17 5.10 0.25
N LEU A 33 -3.60 3.93 -0.22
CA LEU A 33 -2.75 2.75 -0.18
C LEU A 33 -1.75 2.73 -1.33
N LEU A 34 -2.18 3.10 -2.54
CA LEU A 34 -1.33 3.06 -3.72
C LEU A 34 -0.07 3.90 -3.57
N TYR A 35 -0.19 5.05 -2.94
CA TYR A 35 0.93 5.97 -2.74
C TYR A 35 1.63 5.79 -1.39
N GLY A 36 1.15 4.86 -0.57
CA GLY A 36 1.75 4.61 0.73
C GLY A 36 1.54 5.71 1.76
N TYR A 37 0.56 6.57 1.56
CA TYR A 37 0.30 7.69 2.47
C TYR A 37 -0.15 7.24 3.86
N LYS A 38 -0.72 6.08 3.95
CA LYS A 38 -1.23 5.55 5.20
C LYS A 38 -0.98 4.06 5.27
N GLU A 39 -0.32 3.63 6.34
CA GLU A 39 -0.09 2.22 6.56
C GLU A 39 -1.39 1.54 6.96
N PRO A 40 -1.79 0.45 6.29
CA PRO A 40 -3.02 -0.24 6.61
C PRO A 40 -2.89 -0.98 7.94
N ARG A 41 -4.02 -1.18 8.61
CA ARG A 41 -4.06 -2.03 9.80
C ARG A 41 -3.69 -3.46 9.42
N ARG A 42 -3.25 -4.22 10.43
CA ARG A 42 -2.79 -5.60 10.23
C ARG A 42 -3.80 -6.45 9.47
N ALA A 43 -5.09 -6.36 9.80
CA ALA A 43 -6.12 -7.15 9.15
C ALA A 43 -6.24 -6.81 7.66
N LEU A 44 -6.22 -5.53 7.32
CA LEU A 44 -6.27 -5.09 5.93
C LEU A 44 -5.01 -5.50 5.19
N ARG A 45 -3.86 -5.34 5.81
CA ARG A 45 -2.57 -5.74 5.22
C ARG A 45 -2.57 -7.23 4.86
N LYS A 46 -3.01 -8.05 5.81
CA LYS A 46 -3.11 -9.50 5.60
C LYS A 46 -4.05 -9.83 4.44
N ALA A 47 -5.20 -9.18 4.40
CA ALA A 47 -6.19 -9.39 3.35
C ALA A 47 -5.65 -8.98 1.97
N LEU A 48 -4.93 -7.86 1.90
CA LEU A 48 -4.32 -7.41 0.65
C LEU A 48 -3.31 -8.43 0.11
N ILE A 49 -2.53 -9.04 0.99
CA ILE A 49 -1.57 -10.08 0.61
C ILE A 49 -2.29 -11.33 0.14
N GLU A 50 -3.24 -11.83 0.92
CA GLU A 50 -3.97 -13.05 0.61
C GLU A 50 -4.73 -12.94 -0.71
N ASN A 51 -5.39 -11.81 -0.94
CA ASN A 51 -6.20 -11.61 -2.14
C ASN A 51 -5.38 -11.27 -3.38
N SER A 52 -4.09 -11.05 -3.24
CA SER A 52 -3.21 -10.83 -4.38
C SER A 52 -2.85 -12.15 -5.11
N ASN A 53 -3.26 -13.29 -4.56
CA ASN A 53 -2.99 -14.61 -5.13
C ASN A 53 -1.50 -14.87 -5.37
N GLY A 54 -0.67 -14.48 -4.41
CA GLY A 54 0.77 -14.70 -4.49
C GLY A 54 1.55 -13.66 -5.27
N ASN A 55 0.87 -12.68 -5.85
CA ASN A 55 1.56 -11.62 -6.61
C ASN A 55 2.28 -10.62 -5.71
N VAL A 56 1.77 -10.39 -4.52
CA VAL A 56 2.37 -9.47 -3.55
C VAL A 56 2.67 -10.23 -2.27
N SER A 57 3.95 -10.26 -1.88
CA SER A 57 4.37 -10.87 -0.62
C SER A 57 4.24 -9.88 0.53
N GLU A 58 4.28 -10.40 1.75
CA GLU A 58 4.28 -9.55 2.93
C GLU A 58 5.46 -8.58 2.92
N PHE A 59 6.64 -9.06 2.53
CA PHE A 59 7.83 -8.24 2.44
C PHE A 59 7.65 -7.10 1.44
N GLU A 60 7.09 -7.39 0.27
CA GLU A 60 6.85 -6.39 -0.77
C GLU A 60 5.86 -5.33 -0.31
N LEU A 61 4.80 -5.74 0.36
CA LEU A 61 3.81 -4.81 0.87
C LEU A 61 4.39 -3.93 1.97
N MET A 62 5.11 -4.51 2.90
CA MET A 62 5.77 -3.77 3.98
C MET A 62 6.80 -2.79 3.44
N ARG A 63 7.54 -3.19 2.41
CA ARG A 63 8.51 -2.34 1.76
C ARG A 63 7.86 -1.11 1.13
N HIS A 64 6.69 -1.28 0.54
CA HIS A 64 5.94 -0.18 -0.08
C HIS A 64 5.62 0.92 0.95
N PHE A 65 5.12 0.53 2.12
CA PHE A 65 4.78 1.49 3.17
C PHE A 65 5.99 1.98 3.94
N ALA A 66 7.00 1.14 4.10
CA ALA A 66 8.23 1.53 4.77
C ALA A 66 8.98 2.62 3.99
N SER A 67 8.98 2.53 2.68
CA SER A 67 9.62 3.55 1.83
C SER A 67 9.00 4.92 2.06
N TYR A 68 7.68 5.00 2.10
CA TYR A 68 6.99 6.26 2.38
C TYR A 68 7.32 6.77 3.79
N THR A 69 7.29 5.89 4.76
CA THR A 69 7.58 6.25 6.15
C THR A 69 9.00 6.79 6.30
N LEU A 70 9.97 6.14 5.67
CA LEU A 70 11.37 6.57 5.71
C LEU A 70 11.55 7.94 5.08
N ASP A 71 10.94 8.17 3.93
CA ASP A 71 11.03 9.46 3.24
C ASP A 71 10.41 10.56 4.11
N ASN A 72 9.26 10.28 4.72
CA ASN A 72 8.59 11.23 5.58
C ASN A 72 9.40 11.56 6.83
N ILE A 73 10.01 10.54 7.44
CA ILE A 73 10.88 10.72 8.61
C ILE A 73 12.12 11.52 8.24
N ASN A 74 12.74 11.22 7.10
CA ASN A 74 13.91 11.95 6.64
C ASN A 74 13.60 13.42 6.41
N ASN A 75 12.44 13.72 5.82
CA ASN A 75 12.01 15.11 5.64
C ASN A 75 11.82 15.82 6.97
N GLN A 76 11.21 15.16 7.93
CA GLN A 76 11.02 15.70 9.27
C GLN A 76 12.35 15.92 9.98
N ASN A 77 13.24 14.96 9.89
CA ASN A 77 14.56 15.05 10.48
C ASN A 77 15.37 16.20 9.87
N GLY A 78 15.23 16.38 8.57
CA GLY A 78 15.85 17.50 7.89
C GLY A 78 15.38 18.84 8.44
N ASN A 79 14.09 18.95 8.70
CA ASN A 79 13.51 20.15 9.29
C ASN A 79 14.03 20.36 10.72
N GLU A 80 14.12 19.31 11.49
CA GLU A 80 14.61 19.36 12.85
C GLU A 80 16.08 19.77 12.91
N VAL A 81 16.88 19.24 12.01
CA VAL A 81 18.30 19.57 11.92
C VAL A 81 18.49 21.03 11.55
N ALA A 82 17.57 21.58 10.77
CA ALA A 82 17.62 22.99 10.40
C ALA A 82 17.34 23.94 11.58
N ILE A 83 16.75 23.43 12.60
CA ILE A 83 16.47 24.19 13.81
C ILE A 83 17.74 24.38 14.63
#